data_58b353e196f7eb50a2cab5a7c95dafe0
#
_entry.id   58b353e196f7eb50a2cab5a7c95dafe0
#
_cell.length_a   1.000
_cell.length_b   1.000
_cell.length_c   1.000
_cell.angle_alpha   90.00
_cell.angle_beta   90.00
_cell.angle_gamma   90.00
#
_symmetry.space_group_name_H-M   'P 1'
#
loop_
_entity.id
_entity.type
_entity.pdbx_description
1 polymer ?
#
loop_
_entity_poly.entity_id
_entity_poly.type
_entity_poly.pdbx_seq_one_letter_code
_entity_poly.pdbx_strand_id
1 'polypeptide(L)'
;MGSQTRTAALRPVRDPSDETDDNDEVVPDGRDDRHASAPQTLRAVPLPALDRVGVVLVSHTPAVAEAVARMAVALLASGDPGPVATAGGTLDGGLGTSAARIVTAMRGVDQGLGVAVLADLGGAVRAVLDLLADAEAHGLPFPVRFGDAPFLEGAVAAVATASAGGDLAAVVEAAEDCYRVHKR
;
A
#
# COMPACT_ATOMS: atom_id res chain seq x y z
N MET A 1 31.40 -43.92 -7.34
CA MET A 1 32.50 -43.57 -8.24
C MET A 1 32.06 -42.32 -8.94
N GLY A 2 32.63 -41.29 -8.69
CA GLY A 2 33.72 -40.44 -8.51
C GLY A 2 33.27 -39.07 -8.98
N SER A 3 33.70 -37.97 -8.66
CA SER A 3 34.85 -37.38 -8.05
C SER A 3 34.57 -35.88 -7.97
N GLN A 4 34.81 -35.34 -6.84
CA GLN A 4 34.75 -33.88 -6.58
C GLN A 4 36.04 -33.25 -7.16
N THR A 5 35.90 -32.08 -7.80
CA THR A 5 37.06 -31.22 -8.05
C THR A 5 36.81 -29.84 -7.46
N ARG A 6 37.47 -29.56 -6.34
CA ARG A 6 37.64 -28.22 -5.76
C ARG A 6 38.68 -27.45 -6.54
N THR A 7 38.38 -26.26 -6.97
CA THR A 7 39.38 -25.30 -7.47
C THR A 7 39.57 -24.23 -6.41
N ALA A 8 40.81 -24.17 -5.91
CA ALA A 8 41.31 -23.21 -4.93
C ALA A 8 41.70 -21.90 -5.64
N ALA A 9 41.28 -20.77 -5.09
CA ALA A 9 41.67 -19.44 -5.52
C ALA A 9 42.98 -19.01 -4.87
N LEU A 10 43.94 -18.60 -5.68
CA LEU A 10 45.20 -18.01 -5.30
C LEU A 10 45.07 -16.55 -4.91
N ARG A 11 45.66 -16.18 -3.76
CA ARG A 11 45.82 -14.78 -3.29
C ARG A 11 47.12 -14.21 -3.91
N PRO A 12 47.15 -12.93 -4.31
CA PRO A 12 48.42 -12.28 -4.68
C PRO A 12 49.18 -11.79 -3.44
N VAL A 13 50.50 -11.96 -3.53
CA VAL A 13 51.56 -11.58 -2.57
C VAL A 13 51.81 -10.08 -2.67
N ARG A 14 51.96 -9.40 -1.52
CA ARG A 14 52.46 -8.03 -1.41
C ARG A 14 54.00 -8.03 -1.41
N ASP A 15 54.55 -7.13 -2.20
CA ASP A 15 55.96 -6.80 -2.24
C ASP A 15 56.26 -5.59 -1.34
N PRO A 16 57.24 -5.65 -0.44
CA PRO A 16 57.65 -4.55 0.40
C PRO A 16 58.98 -3.95 -0.09
N SER A 17 58.94 -2.86 -0.84
CA SER A 17 60.06 -1.93 -0.94
C SER A 17 59.68 -0.73 -1.82
N ASP A 18 59.44 0.40 -1.17
CA ASP A 18 60.01 1.67 -1.60
C ASP A 18 59.78 2.72 -0.50
N GLU A 19 60.80 2.89 0.31
CA GLU A 19 61.01 4.08 1.11
C GLU A 19 61.75 5.08 0.23
N THR A 20 61.21 6.29 0.04
CA THR A 20 62.03 7.47 -0.26
C THR A 20 61.52 8.64 0.55
N ASP A 21 62.35 9.04 1.50
CA ASP A 21 62.41 10.34 2.15
C ASP A 21 62.49 11.46 1.09
N ASP A 22 61.67 12.48 1.25
CA ASP A 22 62.08 13.83 0.89
C ASP A 22 61.29 14.86 1.71
N ASN A 23 62.05 15.50 2.53
CA ASN A 23 61.75 16.59 3.43
C ASN A 23 61.74 17.88 2.62
N ASP A 24 60.58 18.48 2.35
CA ASP A 24 60.51 19.84 1.83
C ASP A 24 59.54 20.68 2.68
N GLU A 25 60.18 21.59 3.38
CA GLU A 25 59.67 22.66 4.22
C GLU A 25 58.90 23.67 3.33
N VAL A 26 57.57 23.77 3.44
CA VAL A 26 56.77 24.80 2.77
C VAL A 26 56.05 25.68 3.78
N VAL A 27 56.42 26.92 3.72
CA VAL A 27 55.93 28.11 4.42
C VAL A 27 54.39 28.23 4.38
N PRO A 28 53.70 28.63 5.47
CA PRO A 28 52.25 28.85 5.44
C PRO A 28 51.90 30.18 4.78
N ASP A 29 51.31 30.09 3.59
CA ASP A 29 50.64 31.24 2.96
C ASP A 29 49.23 31.39 3.55
N GLY A 30 49.05 32.51 4.25
CA GLY A 30 47.78 32.84 4.87
C GLY A 30 46.73 33.20 3.80
N ARG A 31 45.79 32.27 3.56
CA ARG A 31 44.55 32.51 2.84
C ARG A 31 43.36 32.25 3.73
N ASP A 32 42.70 33.33 3.96
CA ASP A 32 41.41 33.58 4.57
C ASP A 32 40.37 32.50 4.13
N ASP A 33 40.20 31.47 4.90
CA ASP A 33 39.14 30.46 4.72
C ASP A 33 37.82 31.06 5.17
N ARG A 34 37.19 31.84 4.25
CA ARG A 34 35.77 32.11 4.36
C ARG A 34 35.05 30.77 4.32
N HIS A 35 34.50 30.39 5.45
CA HIS A 35 33.59 29.27 5.63
C HIS A 35 32.48 29.32 4.57
N ALA A 36 32.66 28.61 3.49
CA ALA A 36 31.55 28.20 2.63
C ALA A 36 30.77 27.13 3.41
N SER A 37 29.75 27.55 4.15
CA SER A 37 28.80 26.64 4.73
C SER A 37 28.21 25.81 3.60
N ALA A 38 28.48 24.51 3.60
CA ALA A 38 27.85 23.57 2.69
C ALA A 38 26.32 23.73 2.79
N PRO A 39 25.59 23.69 1.67
CA PRO A 39 24.14 23.80 1.72
C PRO A 39 23.59 22.70 2.61
N GLN A 40 22.94 23.10 3.71
CA GLN A 40 22.24 22.18 4.59
C GLN A 40 21.12 21.55 3.76
N THR A 41 21.29 20.30 3.40
CA THR A 41 20.22 19.52 2.77
C THR A 41 19.06 19.49 3.76
N LEU A 42 17.98 20.19 3.45
CA LEU A 42 16.76 20.16 4.23
C LEU A 42 16.29 18.71 4.27
N ARG A 43 16.47 18.09 5.42
CA ARG A 43 15.94 16.76 5.68
C ARG A 43 14.42 16.87 5.59
N ALA A 44 13.83 16.24 4.57
CA ALA A 44 12.38 16.18 4.44
C ALA A 44 11.80 15.60 5.75
N VAL A 45 11.05 16.42 6.48
CA VAL A 45 10.26 15.93 7.61
C VAL A 45 9.15 15.12 6.99
N PRO A 46 9.00 13.83 7.33
CA PRO A 46 7.87 13.06 6.85
C PRO A 46 6.59 13.77 7.27
N LEU A 47 5.76 14.16 6.32
CA LEU A 47 4.43 14.63 6.63
C LEU A 47 3.70 13.52 7.37
N PRO A 48 2.93 13.82 8.44
CA PRO A 48 2.08 12.81 9.07
C PRO A 48 1.22 12.16 7.99
N ALA A 49 1.08 10.85 8.04
CA ALA A 49 0.16 10.14 7.17
C ALA A 49 -1.23 10.76 7.38
N LEU A 50 -1.82 11.30 6.33
CA LEU A 50 -3.18 11.85 6.39
C LEU A 50 -4.15 10.69 6.54
N ASP A 51 -5.10 10.79 7.47
CA ASP A 51 -6.19 9.85 7.55
C ASP A 51 -6.94 9.81 6.21
N ARG A 52 -7.37 8.63 5.83
CA ARG A 52 -8.03 8.38 4.54
C ARG A 52 -9.26 7.53 4.73
N VAL A 53 -10.15 7.59 3.75
CA VAL A 53 -11.28 6.66 3.66
C VAL A 53 -10.75 5.24 3.50
N GLY A 54 -11.25 4.32 4.32
CA GLY A 54 -10.94 2.90 4.23
C GLY A 54 -11.69 2.24 3.06
N VAL A 55 -11.05 1.31 2.38
CA VAL A 55 -11.68 0.52 1.31
C VAL A 55 -11.68 -0.95 1.67
N VAL A 56 -12.86 -1.59 1.65
CA VAL A 56 -13.02 -3.02 1.90
C VAL A 56 -13.53 -3.72 0.64
N LEU A 57 -12.79 -4.75 0.21
CA LEU A 57 -13.15 -5.57 -0.94
C LEU A 57 -13.67 -6.93 -0.48
N VAL A 58 -14.96 -7.18 -0.69
CA VAL A 58 -15.64 -8.41 -0.28
C VAL A 58 -15.78 -9.36 -1.46
N SER A 59 -15.36 -10.60 -1.32
CA SER A 59 -15.45 -11.61 -2.38
C SER A 59 -15.79 -12.98 -1.81
N HIS A 60 -16.33 -13.85 -2.68
CA HIS A 60 -16.58 -15.25 -2.34
C HIS A 60 -15.29 -16.04 -2.12
N THR A 61 -14.13 -15.53 -2.55
CA THR A 61 -12.84 -16.19 -2.30
C THR A 61 -11.80 -15.19 -1.83
N PRO A 62 -10.90 -15.59 -0.91
CA PRO A 62 -9.77 -14.74 -0.52
C PRO A 62 -8.89 -14.38 -1.72
N ALA A 63 -8.62 -15.35 -2.58
CA ALA A 63 -7.72 -15.17 -3.73
C ALA A 63 -8.18 -14.06 -4.70
N VAL A 64 -9.49 -13.95 -4.96
CA VAL A 64 -10.05 -12.89 -5.81
C VAL A 64 -9.95 -11.54 -5.13
N ALA A 65 -10.41 -11.43 -3.87
CA ALA A 65 -10.35 -10.18 -3.12
C ALA A 65 -8.90 -9.64 -3.02
N GLU A 66 -7.95 -10.50 -2.70
CA GLU A 66 -6.53 -10.13 -2.58
C GLU A 66 -5.90 -9.77 -3.94
N ALA A 67 -6.25 -10.49 -5.01
CA ALA A 67 -5.73 -10.17 -6.35
C ALA A 67 -6.21 -8.80 -6.81
N VAL A 68 -7.51 -8.49 -6.60
CA VAL A 68 -8.08 -7.18 -6.93
C VAL A 68 -7.46 -6.08 -6.09
N ALA A 69 -7.31 -6.28 -4.77
CA ALA A 69 -6.65 -5.31 -3.89
C ALA A 69 -5.21 -5.01 -4.33
N ARG A 70 -4.42 -6.06 -4.58
CA ARG A 70 -3.03 -5.90 -5.08
C ARG A 70 -2.98 -5.13 -6.39
N MET A 71 -3.89 -5.43 -7.32
CA MET A 71 -3.92 -4.73 -8.60
C MET A 71 -4.31 -3.27 -8.43
N ALA A 72 -5.34 -2.96 -7.63
CA ALA A 72 -5.76 -1.59 -7.37
C ALA A 72 -4.62 -0.76 -6.77
N VAL A 73 -3.89 -1.30 -5.80
CA VAL A 73 -2.73 -0.64 -5.19
C VAL A 73 -1.57 -0.49 -6.20
N ALA A 74 -1.29 -1.51 -7.01
CA ALA A 74 -0.20 -1.48 -7.98
C ALA A 74 -0.42 -0.48 -9.12
N LEU A 75 -1.68 -0.13 -9.42
CA LEU A 75 -2.04 0.85 -10.44
C LEU A 75 -1.98 2.30 -9.95
N LEU A 76 -1.73 2.54 -8.67
CA LEU A 76 -1.50 3.89 -8.16
C LEU A 76 -0.20 4.45 -8.75
N ALA A 77 -0.28 5.63 -9.34
CA ALA A 77 0.89 6.28 -9.96
C ALA A 77 1.96 6.68 -8.93
N SER A 78 1.55 7.00 -7.72
CA SER A 78 2.41 7.33 -6.57
C SER A 78 1.54 7.49 -5.33
N GLY A 79 2.13 7.30 -4.17
CA GLY A 79 1.49 7.63 -2.90
C GLY A 79 1.13 6.42 -2.04
N ASP A 80 0.60 6.73 -0.88
CA ASP A 80 0.08 5.77 0.06
C ASP A 80 -1.32 5.35 -0.41
N PRO A 81 -1.60 4.05 -0.60
CA PRO A 81 -2.92 3.56 -1.01
C PRO A 81 -4.01 3.86 0.04
N GLY A 82 -3.60 4.28 1.24
CA GLY A 82 -4.50 4.33 2.37
C GLY A 82 -4.86 2.93 2.88
N PRO A 83 -5.82 2.83 3.81
CA PRO A 83 -6.21 1.56 4.39
C PRO A 83 -7.10 0.77 3.42
N VAL A 84 -6.58 -0.35 2.92
CA VAL A 84 -7.32 -1.30 2.06
C VAL A 84 -7.32 -2.66 2.73
N ALA A 85 -8.49 -3.29 2.89
CA ALA A 85 -8.61 -4.64 3.39
C ALA A 85 -9.49 -5.53 2.51
N THR A 86 -9.33 -6.83 2.67
CA THR A 86 -10.10 -7.83 1.95
C THR A 86 -10.88 -8.72 2.91
N ALA A 87 -12.09 -9.11 2.51
CA ALA A 87 -12.91 -10.07 3.23
C ALA A 87 -13.41 -11.12 2.23
N GLY A 88 -12.64 -12.19 2.06
CA GLY A 88 -12.96 -13.25 1.11
C GLY A 88 -13.16 -14.61 1.80
N GLY A 89 -14.09 -15.39 1.25
CA GLY A 89 -14.35 -16.77 1.72
C GLY A 89 -15.07 -16.88 3.05
N THR A 90 -15.40 -18.11 3.40
CA THR A 90 -15.94 -18.50 4.71
C THR A 90 -14.85 -18.58 5.78
N LEU A 91 -15.22 -18.74 7.05
CA LEU A 91 -14.25 -18.81 8.15
C LEU A 91 -13.31 -20.02 8.05
N ASP A 92 -13.79 -21.11 7.49
CA ASP A 92 -13.04 -22.35 7.22
C ASP A 92 -12.23 -22.31 5.92
N GLY A 93 -12.26 -21.18 5.20
CA GLY A 93 -11.50 -20.97 3.95
C GLY A 93 -12.22 -21.43 2.67
N GLY A 94 -13.48 -21.89 2.78
CA GLY A 94 -14.30 -22.29 1.63
C GLY A 94 -14.83 -21.11 0.82
N LEU A 95 -15.57 -21.44 -0.25
CA LEU A 95 -16.29 -20.46 -1.07
C LEU A 95 -17.48 -19.89 -0.29
N GLY A 96 -17.66 -18.59 -0.34
CA GLY A 96 -18.77 -17.88 0.29
C GLY A 96 -18.30 -16.60 0.96
N THR A 97 -19.13 -16.07 1.85
CA THR A 97 -18.84 -14.84 2.60
C THR A 97 -19.00 -15.06 4.10
N SER A 98 -18.22 -14.36 4.88
CA SER A 98 -18.29 -14.40 6.35
C SER A 98 -18.56 -13.01 6.90
N ALA A 99 -19.70 -12.81 7.54
CA ALA A 99 -20.03 -11.56 8.22
C ALA A 99 -18.93 -11.12 9.20
N ALA A 100 -18.37 -12.07 9.96
CA ALA A 100 -17.30 -11.76 10.90
C ALA A 100 -16.02 -11.25 10.22
N ARG A 101 -15.63 -11.82 9.06
CA ARG A 101 -14.50 -11.32 8.26
C ARG A 101 -14.77 -9.92 7.72
N ILE A 102 -15.98 -9.67 7.22
CA ILE A 102 -16.39 -8.36 6.69
C ILE A 102 -16.32 -7.30 7.79
N VAL A 103 -16.91 -7.55 8.95
CA VAL A 103 -16.87 -6.64 10.10
C VAL A 103 -15.43 -6.37 10.55
N THR A 104 -14.60 -7.42 10.64
CA THR A 104 -13.19 -7.28 11.01
C THR A 104 -12.42 -6.42 10.01
N ALA A 105 -12.65 -6.61 8.71
CA ALA A 105 -12.04 -5.82 7.66
C ALA A 105 -12.46 -4.35 7.74
N MET A 106 -13.75 -4.06 7.91
CA MET A 106 -14.27 -2.69 8.04
C MET A 106 -13.66 -1.95 9.23
N ARG A 107 -13.58 -2.61 10.40
CA ARG A 107 -12.95 -2.04 11.60
C ARG A 107 -11.45 -1.82 11.42
N GLY A 108 -10.79 -2.73 10.70
CA GLY A 108 -9.34 -2.68 10.49
C GLY A 108 -8.88 -1.54 9.58
N VAL A 109 -9.75 -1.03 8.71
CA VAL A 109 -9.43 0.08 7.79
C VAL A 109 -9.99 1.43 8.23
N ASP A 110 -10.76 1.47 9.29
CA ASP A 110 -11.36 2.72 9.76
C ASP A 110 -10.31 3.65 10.38
N GLN A 111 -10.23 4.84 9.82
CA GLN A 111 -9.40 5.95 10.33
C GLN A 111 -10.27 7.17 10.72
N GLY A 112 -11.57 6.96 10.91
CA GLY A 112 -12.52 8.02 11.28
C GLY A 112 -13.05 8.85 10.10
N LEU A 113 -12.61 8.58 8.87
CA LEU A 113 -13.12 9.25 7.65
C LEU A 113 -14.16 8.43 6.90
N GLY A 114 -14.52 7.26 7.44
CA GLY A 114 -15.49 6.35 6.87
C GLY A 114 -14.87 5.22 6.05
N VAL A 115 -15.75 4.26 5.70
CA VAL A 115 -15.36 3.03 4.99
C VAL A 115 -16.26 2.81 3.78
N ALA A 116 -15.66 2.68 2.59
CA ALA A 116 -16.30 2.24 1.37
C ALA A 116 -16.17 0.72 1.23
N VAL A 117 -17.28 0.03 0.91
CA VAL A 117 -17.31 -1.42 0.75
C VAL A 117 -17.79 -1.77 -0.65
N LEU A 118 -17.00 -2.59 -1.35
CA LEU A 118 -17.36 -3.14 -2.66
C LEU A 118 -17.45 -4.66 -2.56
N ALA A 119 -18.33 -5.26 -3.37
CA ALA A 119 -18.57 -6.70 -3.36
C ALA A 119 -18.62 -7.28 -4.77
N ASP A 120 -18.20 -8.55 -4.92
CA ASP A 120 -18.08 -9.20 -6.22
C ASP A 120 -19.41 -9.70 -6.80
N LEU A 121 -20.20 -10.45 -6.04
CA LEU A 121 -21.41 -11.12 -6.51
C LEU A 121 -22.57 -10.91 -5.53
N GLY A 122 -23.79 -11.18 -6.00
CA GLY A 122 -25.01 -10.92 -5.24
C GLY A 122 -25.05 -11.50 -3.82
N GLY A 123 -24.39 -12.65 -3.57
CA GLY A 123 -24.25 -13.23 -2.23
C GLY A 123 -23.42 -12.35 -1.29
N ALA A 124 -22.30 -11.81 -1.79
CA ALA A 124 -21.47 -10.88 -1.03
C ALA A 124 -22.16 -9.54 -0.82
N VAL A 125 -22.82 -9.01 -1.86
CA VAL A 125 -23.66 -7.79 -1.78
C VAL A 125 -24.69 -7.95 -0.66
N ARG A 126 -25.43 -9.08 -0.66
CA ARG A 126 -26.44 -9.33 0.35
C ARG A 126 -25.87 -9.36 1.75
N ALA A 127 -24.73 -10.06 1.95
CA ALA A 127 -24.07 -10.13 3.24
C ALA A 127 -23.65 -8.73 3.76
N VAL A 128 -23.15 -7.86 2.87
CA VAL A 128 -22.79 -6.49 3.21
C VAL A 128 -24.03 -5.68 3.58
N LEU A 129 -25.08 -5.73 2.76
CA LEU A 129 -26.32 -4.97 3.00
C LEU A 129 -27.01 -5.40 4.30
N ASP A 130 -27.04 -6.71 4.61
CA ASP A 130 -27.59 -7.22 5.86
C ASP A 130 -26.81 -6.69 7.09
N LEU A 131 -25.48 -6.58 6.99
CA LEU A 131 -24.64 -5.98 8.04
C LEU A 131 -24.91 -4.47 8.19
N LEU A 132 -25.08 -3.74 7.08
CA LEU A 132 -25.34 -2.31 7.11
C LEU A 132 -26.73 -1.99 7.65
N ALA A 133 -27.72 -2.88 7.45
CA ALA A 133 -29.07 -2.71 7.97
C ALA A 133 -29.10 -2.67 9.51
N ASP A 134 -28.14 -3.29 10.19
CA ASP A 134 -28.02 -3.29 11.65
C ASP A 134 -26.58 -2.96 12.09
N ALA A 135 -26.08 -1.86 11.53
CA ALA A 135 -24.67 -1.45 11.68
C ALA A 135 -24.27 -1.25 13.14
N GLU A 136 -25.17 -0.70 13.96
CA GLU A 136 -24.93 -0.45 15.38
C GLU A 136 -24.79 -1.77 16.17
N ALA A 137 -25.68 -2.74 15.95
CA ALA A 137 -25.61 -4.05 16.61
C ALA A 137 -24.34 -4.81 16.23
N HIS A 138 -23.85 -4.64 15.03
CA HIS A 138 -22.58 -5.21 14.56
C HIS A 138 -21.36 -4.38 14.95
N GLY A 139 -21.53 -3.21 15.56
CA GLY A 139 -20.46 -2.28 15.92
C GLY A 139 -19.59 -1.91 14.72
N LEU A 140 -20.24 -1.58 13.61
CA LEU A 140 -19.53 -1.12 12.41
C LEU A 140 -18.97 0.30 12.62
N PRO A 141 -17.90 0.67 11.93
CA PRO A 141 -17.45 2.06 11.88
C PRO A 141 -18.55 2.96 11.28
N PHE A 142 -18.44 4.27 11.55
CA PHE A 142 -19.38 5.23 10.99
C PHE A 142 -18.60 6.44 10.42
N PRO A 143 -18.94 6.86 9.19
CA PRO A 143 -19.92 6.24 8.27
C PRO A 143 -19.35 5.04 7.47
N VAL A 144 -20.20 4.07 7.14
CA VAL A 144 -19.90 3.01 6.18
C VAL A 144 -20.87 3.08 5.02
N ARG A 145 -20.40 2.93 3.79
CA ARG A 145 -21.21 2.91 2.58
C ARG A 145 -20.87 1.74 1.68
N PHE A 146 -21.89 1.08 1.16
CA PHE A 146 -21.75 0.15 0.06
C PHE A 146 -21.75 0.93 -1.26
N GLY A 147 -20.76 0.64 -2.14
CA GLY A 147 -20.69 1.12 -3.50
C GLY A 147 -21.15 0.01 -4.46
N ASP A 148 -22.23 0.25 -5.19
CA ASP A 148 -22.69 -0.63 -6.25
C ASP A 148 -21.86 -0.37 -7.51
N ALA A 149 -20.80 -1.14 -7.70
CA ALA A 149 -19.81 -0.91 -8.74
C ALA A 149 -19.30 -2.22 -9.38
N PRO A 150 -18.79 -2.18 -10.62
CA PRO A 150 -18.03 -3.28 -11.18
C PRO A 150 -16.83 -3.58 -10.26
N PHE A 151 -16.75 -4.81 -9.74
CA PHE A 151 -15.86 -5.11 -8.61
C PHE A 151 -14.39 -4.75 -8.86
N LEU A 152 -13.88 -5.05 -10.05
CA LEU A 152 -12.48 -4.80 -10.39
C LEU A 152 -12.20 -3.33 -10.68
N GLU A 153 -12.94 -2.74 -11.62
CA GLU A 153 -12.77 -1.34 -12.02
C GLU A 153 -13.13 -0.39 -10.89
N GLY A 154 -14.21 -0.71 -10.17
CA GLY A 154 -14.64 0.06 -8.99
C GLY A 154 -13.61 0.03 -7.88
N ALA A 155 -12.95 -1.11 -7.63
CA ALA A 155 -11.88 -1.19 -6.64
C ALA A 155 -10.71 -0.28 -7.00
N VAL A 156 -10.29 -0.27 -8.27
CA VAL A 156 -9.22 0.62 -8.75
C VAL A 156 -9.58 2.09 -8.56
N ALA A 157 -10.80 2.48 -8.95
CA ALA A 157 -11.28 3.85 -8.82
C ALA A 157 -11.41 4.29 -7.35
N ALA A 158 -11.99 3.43 -6.50
CA ALA A 158 -12.14 3.70 -5.08
C ALA A 158 -10.80 3.91 -4.38
N VAL A 159 -9.84 2.98 -4.59
CA VAL A 159 -8.51 3.05 -3.98
C VAL A 159 -7.75 4.28 -4.48
N ALA A 160 -7.83 4.61 -5.77
CA ALA A 160 -7.19 5.79 -6.33
C ALA A 160 -7.77 7.09 -5.73
N THR A 161 -9.10 7.19 -5.61
CA THR A 161 -9.77 8.37 -5.06
C THR A 161 -9.48 8.51 -3.56
N ALA A 162 -9.52 7.42 -2.79
CA ALA A 162 -9.15 7.43 -1.37
C ALA A 162 -7.68 7.83 -1.18
N SER A 163 -6.77 7.28 -1.98
CA SER A 163 -5.34 7.64 -1.98
C SER A 163 -5.10 9.13 -2.26
N ALA A 164 -5.90 9.73 -3.11
CA ALA A 164 -5.87 11.17 -3.41
C ALA A 164 -6.48 12.05 -2.31
N GLY A 165 -7.07 11.46 -1.26
CA GLY A 165 -7.72 12.19 -0.17
C GLY A 165 -9.19 12.54 -0.42
N GLY A 166 -9.84 11.84 -1.34
CA GLY A 166 -11.29 11.96 -1.56
C GLY A 166 -12.08 11.56 -0.31
N ASP A 167 -13.19 12.24 -0.07
CA ASP A 167 -14.11 11.86 0.99
C ASP A 167 -14.91 10.59 0.63
N LEU A 168 -15.66 10.05 1.58
CA LEU A 168 -16.40 8.80 1.38
C LEU A 168 -17.42 8.88 0.22
N ALA A 169 -18.03 10.03 0.00
CA ALA A 169 -18.98 10.21 -1.10
C ALA A 169 -18.25 10.15 -2.45
N ALA A 170 -17.15 10.86 -2.59
CA ALA A 170 -16.32 10.84 -3.79
C ALA A 170 -15.74 9.46 -4.09
N VAL A 171 -15.30 8.72 -3.06
CA VAL A 171 -14.77 7.35 -3.21
C VAL A 171 -15.83 6.40 -3.75
N VAL A 172 -17.06 6.45 -3.19
CA VAL A 172 -18.16 5.60 -3.64
C VAL A 172 -18.62 6.00 -5.05
N GLU A 173 -18.79 7.30 -5.32
CA GLU A 173 -19.20 7.80 -6.63
C GLU A 173 -18.19 7.40 -7.73
N ALA A 174 -16.89 7.54 -7.47
CA ALA A 174 -15.86 7.15 -8.42
C ALA A 174 -15.92 5.66 -8.76
N ALA A 175 -16.23 4.80 -7.80
CA ALA A 175 -16.41 3.38 -8.04
C ALA A 175 -17.66 3.10 -8.89
N GLU A 176 -18.80 3.70 -8.54
CA GLU A 176 -20.08 3.51 -9.23
C GLU A 176 -20.07 4.04 -10.66
N ASP A 177 -19.35 5.12 -10.92
CA ASP A 177 -19.20 5.69 -12.27
C ASP A 177 -18.49 4.74 -13.24
N CYS A 178 -17.77 3.72 -12.75
CA CYS A 178 -17.17 2.69 -13.61
C CYS A 178 -18.20 1.90 -14.44
N TYR A 179 -19.48 1.87 -14.05
CA TYR A 179 -20.54 1.31 -14.91
C TYR A 179 -20.74 2.06 -16.22
N ARG A 180 -20.33 3.32 -16.29
CA ARG A 180 -20.46 4.17 -17.47
C ARG A 180 -19.25 4.09 -18.40
N VAL A 181 -18.18 3.44 -17.95
CA VAL A 181 -16.92 3.32 -18.72
C VAL A 181 -17.02 2.14 -19.65
N HIS A 182 -17.04 2.39 -20.95
CA HIS A 182 -17.01 1.35 -21.97
C HIS A 182 -15.56 1.05 -22.39
N LYS A 183 -15.16 -0.22 -22.28
CA LYS A 183 -13.90 -0.71 -22.85
C LYS A 183 -14.04 -0.75 -24.39
N ARG A 184 -13.31 0.12 -25.08
CA ARG A 184 -13.27 0.19 -26.56
C ARG A 184 -11.94 -0.35 -27.08
#